data_1f623cadf644a7b52b10b3ff5c071936
#
_entry.id   1f623cadf644a7b52b10b3ff5c071936
#
_cell.length_a   1.000
_cell.length_b   1.000
_cell.length_c   1.000
_cell.angle_alpha   90.00
_cell.angle_beta   90.00
_cell.angle_gamma   90.00
#
_symmetry.space_group_name_H-M   'P 1'
#
loop_
_entity.id
_entity.type
_entity.pdbx_description
1 polymer ?
#
loop_
_entity_poly.entity_id
_entity_poly.type
_entity_poly.pdbx_seq_one_letter_code
_entity_poly.pdbx_strand_id
1 'polypeptide(L)'
;YYGEKVFLLLDEYDTPFMSANSEGYYDEVRAMLNRFLATSLKGNDYLQKAILTGIQRIAKENIFSGLNNLVVCTVQDEDYDDCFGFTEQEVKELLAYCKAEFSDELKKMYDGYHFGSTDVYNPWSISCYAARRRMESYWVNTSENSILRNALEVQGRSFEKEYEALVTEGEVEVIVDFSMAYYEKMDEANLWGLLVNAGIVTITKEIE
;
A
#
# COMPACT_ATOMS: atom_id res chain seq x y z
N TYR A 1 -8.61 -32.67 8.32
CA TYR A 1 -9.81 -33.09 7.58
C TYR A 1 -9.43 -33.62 6.20
N TYR A 2 -8.55 -32.88 5.49
CA TYR A 2 -8.11 -33.25 4.15
C TYR A 2 -6.74 -33.95 4.11
N GLY A 3 -6.03 -34.06 5.24
CA GLY A 3 -4.69 -34.66 5.32
C GLY A 3 -3.57 -33.81 4.68
N GLU A 4 -3.89 -32.59 4.25
CA GLU A 4 -2.99 -31.67 3.57
C GLU A 4 -2.79 -30.40 4.42
N LYS A 5 -1.62 -29.77 4.29
CA LYS A 5 -1.37 -28.46 4.87
C LYS A 5 -2.02 -27.35 4.05
N VAL A 6 -2.40 -26.27 4.72
CA VAL A 6 -3.13 -25.16 4.10
C VAL A 6 -2.23 -23.95 3.86
N PHE A 7 -2.55 -23.19 2.83
CA PHE A 7 -2.06 -21.83 2.64
C PHE A 7 -3.09 -20.86 3.22
N LEU A 8 -2.63 -19.91 4.02
CA LEU A 8 -3.45 -18.81 4.53
C LEU A 8 -3.13 -17.55 3.73
N LEU A 9 -4.12 -17.04 3.01
CA LEU A 9 -4.01 -15.77 2.28
C LEU A 9 -4.95 -14.78 2.95
N LEU A 10 -4.41 -13.68 3.46
CA LEU A 10 -5.17 -12.66 4.16
C LEU A 10 -4.88 -11.31 3.50
N ASP A 11 -5.85 -10.83 2.76
CA ASP A 11 -5.77 -9.54 2.07
C ASP A 11 -6.33 -8.43 2.95
N GLU A 12 -5.72 -7.24 2.90
CA GLU A 12 -6.12 -6.06 3.68
C GLU A 12 -6.26 -6.35 5.19
N TYR A 13 -5.29 -7.03 5.79
CA TYR A 13 -5.32 -7.45 7.19
C TYR A 13 -5.49 -6.28 8.19
N ASP A 14 -5.16 -5.07 7.77
CA ASP A 14 -5.22 -3.82 8.53
C ASP A 14 -6.58 -3.11 8.45
N THR A 15 -7.41 -3.39 7.46
CA THR A 15 -8.74 -2.77 7.28
C THR A 15 -9.63 -2.87 8.54
N PRO A 16 -9.73 -4.00 9.26
CA PRO A 16 -10.53 -4.07 10.48
C PRO A 16 -10.05 -3.12 11.58
N PHE A 17 -8.74 -2.86 11.67
CA PHE A 17 -8.17 -1.92 12.63
C PHE A 17 -8.51 -0.47 12.29
N MET A 18 -8.44 -0.12 11.01
CA MET A 18 -8.79 1.21 10.52
C MET A 18 -10.26 1.54 10.82
N SER A 19 -11.16 0.61 10.51
CA SER A 19 -12.59 0.77 10.78
C SER A 19 -12.88 0.85 12.28
N ALA A 20 -12.26 -0.01 13.07
CA ALA A 20 -12.45 -0.03 14.51
C ALA A 20 -11.94 1.25 15.21
N ASN A 21 -10.84 1.83 14.70
CA ASN A 21 -10.32 3.08 15.21
C ASN A 21 -11.29 4.26 14.97
N SER A 22 -11.86 4.35 13.77
CA SER A 22 -12.81 5.40 13.44
C SER A 22 -14.12 5.31 14.21
N GLU A 23 -14.52 4.11 14.62
CA GLU A 23 -15.79 3.84 15.32
C GLU A 23 -15.63 3.62 16.83
N GLY A 24 -14.40 3.65 17.36
CA GLY A 24 -14.12 3.66 18.80
C GLY A 24 -14.12 2.29 19.49
N TYR A 25 -14.01 1.17 18.74
CA TYR A 25 -13.92 -0.19 19.29
C TYR A 25 -12.59 -0.90 18.93
N TYR A 26 -11.52 -0.12 18.80
CA TYR A 26 -10.20 -0.58 18.39
C TYR A 26 -9.64 -1.71 19.28
N ASP A 27 -9.77 -1.58 20.61
CA ASP A 27 -9.19 -2.54 21.55
C ASP A 27 -9.85 -3.93 21.45
N GLU A 28 -11.15 -4.00 21.18
CA GLU A 28 -11.88 -5.25 20.99
C GLU A 28 -11.42 -5.97 19.74
N VAL A 29 -11.33 -5.26 18.60
CA VAL A 29 -10.86 -5.82 17.34
C VAL A 29 -9.41 -6.25 17.45
N ARG A 30 -8.56 -5.44 18.05
CA ARG A 30 -7.15 -5.76 18.31
C ARG A 30 -7.01 -7.06 19.13
N ALA A 31 -7.74 -7.20 20.21
CA ALA A 31 -7.68 -8.40 21.05
C ALA A 31 -8.14 -9.65 20.30
N MET A 32 -9.16 -9.53 19.47
CA MET A 32 -9.68 -10.61 18.63
C MET A 32 -8.68 -11.02 17.55
N LEU A 33 -8.19 -10.06 16.76
CA LEU A 33 -7.29 -10.32 15.65
C LEU A 33 -5.93 -10.82 16.12
N ASN A 34 -5.40 -10.29 17.22
CA ASN A 34 -4.19 -10.83 17.85
C ASN A 34 -4.31 -12.31 18.15
N ARG A 35 -5.41 -12.72 18.76
CA ARG A 35 -5.64 -14.12 19.10
C ARG A 35 -5.80 -14.98 17.86
N PHE A 36 -6.54 -14.49 16.87
CA PHE A 36 -6.74 -15.18 15.58
C PHE A 36 -5.40 -15.38 14.84
N LEU A 37 -4.62 -14.32 14.66
CA LEU A 37 -3.35 -14.37 13.94
C LEU A 37 -2.32 -15.21 14.70
N ALA A 38 -2.19 -15.05 16.02
CA ALA A 38 -1.28 -15.86 16.82
C ALA A 38 -1.61 -17.35 16.71
N THR A 39 -2.88 -17.74 16.80
CA THR A 39 -3.29 -19.13 16.69
C THR A 39 -3.12 -19.69 15.27
N SER A 40 -3.37 -18.88 14.26
CA SER A 40 -3.29 -19.32 12.86
C SER A 40 -1.86 -19.44 12.36
N LEU A 41 -0.95 -18.55 12.80
CA LEU A 41 0.39 -18.38 12.24
C LEU A 41 1.50 -19.02 13.08
N LYS A 42 1.31 -19.15 14.42
CA LYS A 42 2.35 -19.62 15.30
C LYS A 42 2.11 -21.07 15.76
N GLY A 43 3.11 -21.93 15.49
CA GLY A 43 3.07 -23.30 15.95
C GLY A 43 1.92 -24.13 15.37
N ASN A 44 1.42 -23.76 14.22
CA ASN A 44 0.31 -24.43 13.55
C ASN A 44 0.87 -25.47 12.55
N ASP A 45 0.84 -26.73 12.94
CA ASP A 45 1.33 -27.84 12.12
C ASP A 45 0.56 -28.04 10.82
N TYR A 46 -0.63 -27.48 10.72
CA TYR A 46 -1.47 -27.54 9.51
C TYR A 46 -1.19 -26.41 8.54
N LEU A 47 -0.43 -25.39 8.94
CA LEU A 47 -0.07 -24.29 8.07
C LEU A 47 1.13 -24.65 7.20
N GLN A 48 1.01 -24.52 5.87
CA GLN A 48 2.12 -24.62 4.93
C GLN A 48 2.87 -23.29 4.80
N LYS A 49 2.14 -22.23 4.53
CA LYS A 49 2.62 -20.85 4.34
C LYS A 49 1.48 -19.89 4.58
N ALA A 50 1.79 -18.68 5.01
CA ALA A 50 0.85 -17.56 5.06
C ALA A 50 1.40 -16.36 4.29
N ILE A 51 0.50 -15.60 3.65
CA ILE A 51 0.78 -14.32 3.05
C ILE A 51 -0.30 -13.36 3.55
N LEU A 52 0.14 -12.23 4.10
CA LEU A 52 -0.71 -11.16 4.58
C LEU A 52 -0.36 -9.91 3.80
N THR A 53 -1.38 -9.22 3.26
CA THR A 53 -1.20 -7.93 2.58
C THR A 53 -1.94 -6.83 3.33
N GLY A 54 -1.47 -5.59 3.23
CA GLY A 54 -2.08 -4.42 3.85
C GLY A 54 -1.29 -3.16 3.53
N ILE A 55 -1.90 -2.01 3.76
CA ILE A 55 -1.28 -0.70 3.54
C ILE A 55 -0.37 -0.33 4.71
N GLN A 56 -0.70 -0.78 5.93
CA GLN A 56 -0.01 -0.36 7.14
C GLN A 56 0.75 -1.51 7.81
N ARG A 57 1.94 -1.19 8.27
CA ARG A 57 2.72 -2.08 9.11
C ARG A 57 2.24 -1.97 10.56
N ILE A 58 1.30 -2.82 10.97
CA ILE A 58 0.82 -2.88 12.38
C ILE A 58 1.83 -3.59 13.31
N ALA A 59 3.12 -3.52 12.99
CA ALA A 59 4.16 -4.28 13.70
C ALA A 59 4.47 -3.74 15.10
N LYS A 60 4.29 -2.44 15.37
CA LYS A 60 4.63 -1.82 16.66
C LYS A 60 3.64 -2.14 17.78
N GLU A 61 2.42 -2.52 17.46
CA GLU A 61 1.34 -2.69 18.44
C GLU A 61 1.24 -4.07 19.09
N ASN A 62 2.30 -4.81 19.25
CA ASN A 62 2.24 -6.15 19.88
C ASN A 62 1.32 -7.17 19.19
N ILE A 63 0.68 -6.82 18.05
CA ILE A 63 -0.16 -7.75 17.30
C ILE A 63 0.68 -8.90 16.79
N PHE A 64 1.88 -8.59 16.34
CA PHE A 64 2.86 -9.56 15.88
C PHE A 64 4.00 -9.81 16.88
N SER A 65 3.97 -9.24 18.09
CA SER A 65 5.02 -9.46 19.10
C SER A 65 5.16 -10.93 19.51
N GLY A 66 4.11 -11.71 19.33
CA GLY A 66 4.13 -13.16 19.48
C GLY A 66 4.58 -13.93 18.24
N LEU A 67 4.79 -13.26 17.09
CA LEU A 67 5.14 -13.86 15.81
C LEU A 67 6.57 -13.45 15.44
N ASN A 68 7.50 -14.33 15.69
CA ASN A 68 8.92 -14.14 15.37
C ASN A 68 9.35 -14.75 14.02
N ASN A 69 8.38 -15.20 13.23
CA ASN A 69 8.58 -15.90 11.97
C ASN A 69 8.02 -15.13 10.75
N LEU A 70 7.66 -13.88 10.93
CA LEU A 70 7.21 -13.02 9.82
C LEU A 70 8.40 -12.38 9.13
N VAL A 71 8.41 -12.45 7.80
CA VAL A 71 9.20 -11.60 6.93
C VAL A 71 8.28 -10.49 6.46
N VAL A 72 8.70 -9.25 6.64
CA VAL A 72 7.92 -8.07 6.22
C VAL A 72 8.63 -7.46 5.02
N CYS A 73 7.90 -7.35 3.91
CA CYS A 73 8.35 -6.65 2.71
C CYS A 73 7.47 -5.41 2.52
N THR A 74 8.08 -4.28 2.28
CA THR A 74 7.45 -2.99 2.08
C THR A 74 7.64 -2.52 0.64
N VAL A 75 7.07 -1.39 0.28
CA VAL A 75 7.28 -0.78 -1.04
C VAL A 75 8.73 -0.33 -1.30
N GLN A 76 9.59 -0.34 -0.27
CA GLN A 76 11.02 -0.02 -0.39
C GLN A 76 11.91 -1.25 -0.62
N ASP A 77 11.39 -2.45 -0.35
CA ASP A 77 12.16 -3.69 -0.48
C ASP A 77 12.16 -4.19 -1.93
N GLU A 78 13.28 -4.78 -2.36
CA GLU A 78 13.39 -5.41 -3.69
C GLU A 78 12.64 -6.75 -3.75
N ASP A 79 12.35 -7.35 -2.59
CA ASP A 79 11.57 -8.59 -2.52
C ASP A 79 10.11 -8.32 -2.91
N TYR A 80 9.66 -8.91 -4.02
CA TYR A 80 8.30 -8.79 -4.57
C TYR A 80 7.95 -7.41 -5.15
N ASP A 81 8.92 -6.60 -5.50
CA ASP A 81 8.73 -5.24 -6.03
C ASP A 81 7.99 -5.22 -7.39
N ASP A 82 8.01 -6.33 -8.13
CA ASP A 82 7.29 -6.54 -9.39
C ASP A 82 5.92 -7.24 -9.24
N CYS A 83 5.51 -7.60 -8.00
CA CYS A 83 4.33 -8.44 -7.79
C CYS A 83 3.02 -7.67 -7.58
N PHE A 84 3.08 -6.37 -7.26
CA PHE A 84 1.91 -5.57 -6.88
C PHE A 84 1.58 -4.44 -7.86
N GLY A 85 1.84 -4.68 -9.12
CA GLY A 85 1.57 -3.78 -10.23
C GLY A 85 1.87 -4.50 -11.55
N PHE A 86 1.70 -3.82 -12.67
CA PHE A 86 2.23 -4.32 -13.94
C PHE A 86 3.58 -3.67 -14.22
N THR A 87 4.57 -4.49 -14.54
CA THR A 87 5.85 -4.02 -15.10
C THR A 87 5.62 -3.44 -16.50
N GLU A 88 6.53 -2.61 -16.99
CA GLU A 88 6.44 -2.06 -18.34
C GLU A 88 6.36 -3.16 -19.42
N GLN A 89 7.06 -4.27 -19.20
CA GLN A 89 7.00 -5.41 -20.11
C GLN A 89 5.60 -6.03 -20.16
N GLU A 90 4.99 -6.27 -19.01
CA GLU A 90 3.63 -6.83 -18.93
C GLU A 90 2.58 -5.88 -19.51
N VAL A 91 2.74 -4.56 -19.31
CA VAL A 91 1.89 -3.55 -19.96
C VAL A 91 1.99 -3.65 -21.48
N LYS A 92 3.21 -3.71 -22.04
CA LYS A 92 3.41 -3.86 -23.48
C LYS A 92 2.80 -5.14 -24.03
N GLU A 93 2.93 -6.25 -23.32
CA GLU A 93 2.34 -7.54 -23.70
C GLU A 93 0.81 -7.51 -23.66
N LEU A 94 0.23 -6.97 -22.59
CA LEU A 94 -1.22 -6.81 -22.47
C LEU A 94 -1.79 -5.92 -23.56
N LEU A 95 -1.15 -4.78 -23.82
CA LEU A 95 -1.60 -3.86 -24.85
C LEU A 95 -1.48 -4.47 -26.26
N ALA A 96 -0.41 -5.18 -26.54
CA ALA A 96 -0.25 -5.91 -27.81
C ALA A 96 -1.35 -6.97 -27.99
N TYR A 97 -1.64 -7.76 -26.95
CA TYR A 97 -2.75 -8.71 -26.94
C TYR A 97 -4.09 -8.05 -27.22
N CYS A 98 -4.34 -6.91 -26.60
CA CYS A 98 -5.54 -6.11 -26.81
C CYS A 98 -5.53 -5.29 -28.09
N LYS A 99 -4.48 -5.33 -28.93
CA LYS A 99 -4.30 -4.47 -30.12
C LYS A 99 -4.36 -2.98 -29.77
N ALA A 100 -3.76 -2.60 -28.64
CA ALA A 100 -3.54 -1.23 -28.21
C ALA A 100 -2.09 -0.84 -28.38
N GLU A 101 -1.83 0.43 -28.49
CA GLU A 101 -0.51 0.99 -28.65
C GLU A 101 0.06 1.43 -27.29
N PHE A 102 1.33 1.10 -27.05
CA PHE A 102 2.10 1.66 -25.95
C PHE A 102 2.75 2.96 -26.44
N SER A 103 2.55 4.05 -25.71
CA SER A 103 3.12 5.35 -26.07
C SER A 103 3.80 6.02 -24.86
N ASP A 104 4.66 6.99 -25.11
CA ASP A 104 5.28 7.79 -24.06
C ASP A 104 4.26 8.60 -23.24
N GLU A 105 3.14 8.99 -23.89
CA GLU A 105 2.05 9.65 -23.19
C GLU A 105 1.35 8.72 -22.20
N LEU A 106 1.15 7.45 -22.59
CA LEU A 106 0.62 6.41 -21.72
C LEU A 106 1.55 6.17 -20.55
N LYS A 107 2.86 6.05 -20.82
CA LYS A 107 3.87 5.93 -19.77
C LYS A 107 3.78 7.09 -18.80
N LYS A 108 3.84 8.31 -19.28
CA LYS A 108 3.76 9.52 -18.45
C LYS A 108 2.47 9.58 -17.60
N MET A 109 1.38 9.02 -18.07
CA MET A 109 0.08 9.08 -17.39
C MET A 109 -0.12 7.99 -16.35
N TYR A 110 0.43 6.80 -16.56
CA TYR A 110 0.11 5.61 -15.77
C TYR A 110 1.31 4.94 -15.10
N ASP A 111 2.53 5.34 -15.42
CA ASP A 111 3.76 4.94 -14.72
C ASP A 111 3.90 5.82 -13.48
N GLY A 112 3.39 5.36 -12.36
CA GLY A 112 3.23 6.21 -11.18
C GLY A 112 3.73 5.61 -9.87
N TYR A 113 4.21 4.36 -9.85
CA TYR A 113 4.71 3.74 -8.63
C TYR A 113 6.14 3.23 -8.82
N HIS A 114 6.97 3.49 -7.82
CA HIS A 114 8.32 2.94 -7.73
C HIS A 114 8.41 2.08 -6.48
N PHE A 115 8.58 0.75 -6.66
CA PHE A 115 8.70 -0.21 -5.57
C PHE A 115 10.08 -0.85 -5.64
N GLY A 116 10.84 -0.84 -4.54
CA GLY A 116 12.19 -1.36 -4.51
C GLY A 116 13.06 -0.78 -5.63
N SER A 117 13.33 -1.56 -6.65
CA SER A 117 14.08 -1.17 -7.84
C SER A 117 13.23 -1.11 -9.13
N THR A 118 11.90 -1.31 -9.03
CA THR A 118 11.01 -1.54 -10.17
C THR A 118 9.94 -0.46 -10.29
N ASP A 119 9.79 0.10 -11.50
CA ASP A 119 8.66 0.94 -11.84
C ASP A 119 7.47 0.09 -12.22
N VAL A 120 6.32 0.35 -11.60
CA VAL A 120 5.10 -0.42 -11.85
C VAL A 120 3.90 0.46 -12.15
N TYR A 121 3.04 -0.06 -12.98
CA TYR A 121 1.82 0.59 -13.45
C TYR A 121 0.61 0.08 -12.68
N ASN A 122 -0.35 0.96 -12.40
CA ASN A 122 -1.61 0.57 -11.81
C ASN A 122 -2.40 -0.37 -12.72
N PRO A 123 -2.66 -1.63 -12.30
CA PRO A 123 -3.32 -2.63 -13.16
C PRO A 123 -4.73 -2.23 -13.61
N TRP A 124 -5.48 -1.54 -12.74
CA TRP A 124 -6.82 -1.05 -13.06
C TRP A 124 -6.80 -0.02 -14.18
N SER A 125 -5.92 0.98 -14.06
CA SER A 125 -5.77 2.04 -15.05
C SER A 125 -5.37 1.49 -16.41
N ILE A 126 -4.39 0.59 -16.45
CA ILE A 126 -3.94 -0.07 -17.69
C ILE A 126 -5.05 -0.94 -18.29
N SER A 127 -5.77 -1.71 -17.48
CA SER A 127 -6.88 -2.53 -17.94
C SER A 127 -8.02 -1.69 -18.51
N CYS A 128 -8.37 -0.59 -17.86
CA CYS A 128 -9.36 0.37 -18.36
C CYS A 128 -8.93 1.00 -19.69
N TYR A 129 -7.67 1.44 -19.81
CA TYR A 129 -7.13 1.95 -21.07
C TYR A 129 -7.15 0.88 -22.17
N ALA A 130 -6.71 -0.34 -21.86
CA ALA A 130 -6.73 -1.44 -22.82
C ALA A 130 -8.13 -1.73 -23.35
N ALA A 131 -9.16 -1.58 -22.52
CA ALA A 131 -10.56 -1.79 -22.92
C ALA A 131 -11.17 -0.60 -23.65
N ARG A 132 -10.94 0.63 -23.18
CA ARG A 132 -11.66 1.84 -23.63
C ARG A 132 -10.92 2.65 -24.68
N ARG A 133 -9.60 2.50 -24.81
CA ARG A 133 -8.73 3.27 -25.72
C ARG A 133 -8.78 4.79 -25.48
N ARG A 134 -9.01 5.19 -24.25
CA ARG A 134 -9.00 6.59 -23.83
C ARG A 134 -8.04 6.75 -22.69
N MET A 135 -7.24 7.79 -22.72
CA MET A 135 -6.37 8.17 -21.59
C MET A 135 -7.18 9.06 -20.65
N GLU A 136 -7.54 8.49 -19.50
CA GLU A 136 -8.33 9.12 -18.46
C GLU A 136 -7.75 8.72 -17.09
N SER A 137 -7.91 9.55 -16.08
CA SER A 137 -7.48 9.24 -14.71
C SER A 137 -8.43 8.23 -14.05
N TYR A 138 -8.30 6.97 -14.38
CA TYR A 138 -9.22 5.90 -13.95
C TYR A 138 -9.17 5.60 -12.44
N TRP A 139 -8.08 5.94 -11.74
CA TRP A 139 -7.90 5.64 -10.33
C TRP A 139 -8.43 6.72 -9.39
N VAL A 140 -8.67 7.94 -9.87
CA VAL A 140 -8.97 9.15 -9.08
C VAL A 140 -10.21 9.06 -8.17
N ASN A 141 -11.15 8.15 -8.40
CA ASN A 141 -12.37 8.03 -7.60
C ASN A 141 -12.59 6.64 -7.03
N THR A 142 -11.56 5.80 -6.98
CA THR A 142 -11.69 4.40 -6.56
C THR A 142 -11.27 4.18 -5.12
N SER A 143 -10.48 5.08 -4.53
CA SER A 143 -10.07 5.04 -3.12
C SER A 143 -10.87 6.05 -2.29
N GLU A 144 -11.20 5.67 -1.06
CA GLU A 144 -11.68 6.63 -0.07
C GLU A 144 -10.54 7.59 0.29
N ASN A 145 -10.67 8.86 -0.07
CA ASN A 145 -9.73 9.93 0.32
C ASN A 145 -9.79 10.24 1.84
N SER A 146 -10.29 9.33 2.66
CA SER A 146 -10.42 9.51 4.10
C SER A 146 -9.06 9.69 4.78
N ILE A 147 -8.05 8.96 4.34
CA ILE A 147 -6.68 9.06 4.86
C ILE A 147 -6.14 10.47 4.65
N LEU A 148 -6.18 10.97 3.41
CA LEU A 148 -5.68 12.31 3.09
C LEU A 148 -6.51 13.41 3.81
N ARG A 149 -7.81 13.25 3.88
CA ARG A 149 -8.68 14.21 4.57
C ARG A 149 -8.39 14.27 6.06
N ASN A 150 -8.28 13.13 6.72
CA ASN A 150 -7.92 13.07 8.14
C ASN A 150 -6.51 13.62 8.39
N ALA A 151 -5.60 13.37 7.47
CA ALA A 151 -4.25 13.90 7.50
C ALA A 151 -4.20 15.42 7.48
N LEU A 152 -4.92 16.04 6.55
CA LEU A 152 -5.03 17.49 6.44
C LEU A 152 -5.69 18.12 7.69
N GLU A 153 -6.67 17.44 8.30
CA GLU A 153 -7.32 17.91 9.52
C GLU A 153 -6.41 17.87 10.75
N VAL A 154 -5.49 16.91 10.83
CA VAL A 154 -4.65 16.67 12.03
C VAL A 154 -3.34 17.45 12.00
N GLN A 155 -2.66 17.56 10.87
CA GLN A 155 -1.28 18.10 10.79
C GLN A 155 -1.19 19.62 10.51
N GLY A 156 -2.26 20.25 10.05
CA GLY A 156 -2.31 21.70 9.92
C GLY A 156 -1.39 22.29 8.86
N ARG A 157 -0.93 23.54 9.09
CA ARG A 157 -0.31 24.41 8.07
C ARG A 157 1.05 23.96 7.54
N SER A 158 1.82 23.16 8.24
CA SER A 158 3.14 22.71 7.76
C SER A 158 2.96 21.72 6.64
N PHE A 159 2.18 20.68 6.87
CA PHE A 159 1.85 19.68 5.86
C PHE A 159 1.14 20.28 4.64
N GLU A 160 0.17 21.21 4.85
CA GLU A 160 -0.50 21.89 3.74
C GLU A 160 0.49 22.57 2.79
N LYS A 161 1.51 23.22 3.34
CA LYS A 161 2.53 23.94 2.56
C LYS A 161 3.38 22.98 1.71
N GLU A 162 3.84 21.87 2.30
CA GLU A 162 4.64 20.87 1.58
C GLU A 162 3.78 20.14 0.53
N TYR A 163 2.54 19.82 0.87
CA TYR A 163 1.61 19.20 -0.08
C TYR A 163 1.24 20.15 -1.23
N GLU A 164 1.07 21.44 -0.96
CA GLU A 164 0.85 22.47 -1.98
C GLU A 164 2.08 22.59 -2.90
N ALA A 165 3.29 22.54 -2.34
CA ALA A 165 4.52 22.51 -3.12
C ALA A 165 4.59 21.26 -4.02
N LEU A 166 4.29 20.08 -3.49
CA LEU A 166 4.23 18.84 -4.27
C LEU A 166 3.25 18.96 -5.46
N VAL A 167 2.04 19.46 -5.22
CA VAL A 167 1.04 19.63 -6.29
C VAL A 167 1.45 20.66 -7.34
N THR A 168 2.19 21.69 -6.94
CA THR A 168 2.56 22.81 -7.82
C THR A 168 3.85 22.52 -8.59
N GLU A 169 4.84 21.92 -7.93
CA GLU A 169 6.18 21.69 -8.48
C GLU A 169 6.37 20.27 -9.02
N GLY A 170 5.50 19.33 -8.61
CA GLY A 170 5.51 17.91 -8.99
C GLY A 170 6.39 17.04 -8.09
N GLU A 171 7.26 17.66 -7.26
CA GLU A 171 8.11 16.96 -6.28
C GLU A 171 8.34 17.83 -5.06
N VAL A 172 8.62 17.21 -3.92
CA VAL A 172 8.95 17.88 -2.66
C VAL A 172 9.94 17.03 -1.87
N GLU A 173 10.88 17.68 -1.18
CA GLU A 173 11.83 17.02 -0.28
C GLU A 173 11.27 17.01 1.14
N VAL A 174 11.01 15.82 1.69
CA VAL A 174 10.40 15.62 3.00
C VAL A 174 11.06 14.46 3.75
N ILE A 175 10.91 14.45 5.08
CA ILE A 175 11.28 13.31 5.89
C ILE A 175 10.12 12.32 5.89
N VAL A 176 10.41 11.05 5.62
CA VAL A 176 9.43 9.97 5.55
C VAL A 176 9.71 8.92 6.61
N ASP A 177 8.76 8.62 7.48
CA ASP A 177 8.83 7.51 8.44
C ASP A 177 7.72 6.47 8.16
N PHE A 178 8.12 5.28 7.73
CA PHE A 178 7.24 4.15 7.44
C PHE A 178 6.86 3.32 8.67
N SER A 179 7.35 3.68 9.84
CA SER A 179 7.31 2.81 11.02
C SER A 179 6.04 2.90 11.85
N MET A 180 5.17 3.89 11.60
CA MET A 180 3.97 4.15 12.42
C MET A 180 2.67 3.69 11.76
N ALA A 181 1.74 3.26 12.60
CA ALA A 181 0.39 2.96 12.20
C ALA A 181 -0.52 4.21 12.31
N TYR A 182 -1.56 4.25 11.48
CA TYR A 182 -2.51 5.35 11.31
C TYR A 182 -3.12 5.91 12.61
N TYR A 183 -3.27 5.10 13.65
CA TYR A 183 -3.91 5.46 14.92
C TYR A 183 -2.93 5.87 16.03
N GLU A 184 -1.63 5.83 15.78
CA GLU A 184 -0.64 6.41 16.69
C GLU A 184 -0.60 7.93 16.52
N LYS A 185 0.03 8.63 17.47
CA LYS A 185 0.18 10.08 17.37
C LYS A 185 1.04 10.42 16.15
N MET A 186 0.35 10.73 15.07
CA MET A 186 0.94 10.98 13.77
C MET A 186 1.71 12.30 13.80
N ASP A 187 2.97 12.26 13.41
CA ASP A 187 3.72 13.45 13.01
C ASP A 187 3.74 13.57 11.47
N GLU A 188 4.38 14.60 10.97
CA GLU A 188 4.45 14.89 9.55
C GLU A 188 5.20 13.81 8.75
N ALA A 189 6.32 13.31 9.30
CA ALA A 189 7.11 12.25 8.66
C ALA A 189 6.33 10.93 8.53
N ASN A 190 5.54 10.59 9.54
CA ASN A 190 4.68 9.42 9.52
C ASN A 190 3.52 9.58 8.52
N LEU A 191 3.02 10.80 8.39
CA LEU A 191 1.97 11.08 7.42
C LEU A 191 2.49 10.89 5.99
N TRP A 192 3.67 11.38 5.66
CA TRP A 192 4.29 11.13 4.35
C TRP A 192 4.50 9.65 4.11
N GLY A 193 4.97 8.88 5.12
CA GLY A 193 5.09 7.43 5.03
C GLY A 193 3.77 6.73 4.74
N LEU A 194 2.68 7.19 5.38
CA LEU A 194 1.34 6.66 5.12
C LEU A 194 0.87 6.95 3.70
N LEU A 195 1.10 8.16 3.17
CA LEU A 195 0.72 8.53 1.80
C LEU A 195 1.48 7.71 0.75
N VAL A 196 2.75 7.40 0.99
CA VAL A 196 3.53 6.51 0.13
C VAL A 196 2.97 5.08 0.18
N ASN A 197 2.76 4.51 1.36
CA ASN A 197 2.20 3.16 1.51
C ASN A 197 0.79 3.03 0.92
N ALA A 198 -0.02 4.09 0.99
CA ALA A 198 -1.34 4.14 0.38
C ALA A 198 -1.32 4.38 -1.15
N GLY A 199 -0.14 4.58 -1.75
CA GLY A 199 0.01 4.85 -3.17
C GLY A 199 -0.56 6.21 -3.63
N ILE A 200 -0.70 7.16 -2.71
CA ILE A 200 -1.13 8.54 -3.04
C ILE A 200 0.03 9.35 -3.60
N VAL A 201 1.22 9.10 -3.08
CA VAL A 201 2.49 9.64 -3.57
C VAL A 201 3.51 8.53 -3.76
N THR A 202 4.58 8.77 -4.50
CA THR A 202 5.68 7.81 -4.68
C THR A 202 7.01 8.47 -4.38
N ILE A 203 8.03 7.66 -4.05
CA ILE A 203 9.40 8.13 -3.84
C ILE A 203 10.09 8.18 -5.20
N THR A 204 10.63 9.34 -5.54
CA THR A 204 11.41 9.52 -6.78
C THR A 204 12.91 9.41 -6.52
N LYS A 205 13.35 9.74 -5.30
CA LYS A 205 14.77 9.72 -4.91
C LYS A 205 14.90 9.70 -3.38
N GLU A 206 15.85 8.93 -2.88
CA GLU A 206 16.31 9.00 -1.49
C GLU A 206 17.53 9.90 -1.38
N ILE A 207 17.56 10.73 -0.35
CA ILE A 207 18.65 11.66 -0.03
C ILE A 207 19.10 11.32 1.39
N GLU A 208 20.39 10.89 1.55
CA GLU A 208 21.01 10.59 2.84
C GLU A 208 21.36 11.88 3.64
#